data_3c403f4170aec397a73bba1c7f792c59
#
_entry.id   3c403f4170aec397a73bba1c7f792c59
#
_cell.length_a   1.000
_cell.length_b   1.000
_cell.length_c   1.000
_cell.angle_alpha   90.00
_cell.angle_beta   90.00
_cell.angle_gamma   90.00
#
_symmetry.space_group_name_H-M   'P 1'
#
loop_
_entity.id
_entity.type
_entity.pdbx_description
1 polymer ?
#
loop_
_entity_poly.entity_id
_entity_poly.type
_entity_poly.pdbx_seq_one_letter_code
_entity_poly.pdbx_strand_id
1 'polypeptide(L)'
;MITQELKDRLIADYPKFEDMTHKFYKKEMSIADYKSESGAFGSYAERGANSSMSRWRFNGGRMTREHMQFLADSIRKYNLQHVHFTTGQCLQMHGLDGDTILNLFKECHEHGIYNRGAGGDNPNVVASILRGIDPRETLDITPYAAAISEFLMEQMFYIKLPRKFKMAIDNGFDSTPHTTFKDLGFNLTKYNTFDVYACGCACMVFGWGLCKAGRIPFL
;
A
#
# COMPACT_ATOMS: atom_id res chain seq x y z
N MET A 1 -15.86 -3.28 -3.05
CA MET A 1 -15.11 -4.09 -4.06
C MET A 1 -14.68 -3.17 -5.18
N ILE A 2 -13.44 -3.24 -5.60
CA ILE A 2 -12.90 -2.43 -6.70
C ILE A 2 -13.72 -2.68 -7.97
N THR A 3 -14.22 -1.58 -8.57
CA THR A 3 -15.02 -1.66 -9.80
C THR A 3 -14.16 -2.10 -10.99
N GLN A 4 -14.78 -2.65 -12.04
CA GLN A 4 -14.05 -3.02 -13.25
C GLN A 4 -13.40 -1.79 -13.90
N GLU A 5 -14.10 -0.65 -13.93
CA GLU A 5 -13.56 0.62 -14.42
C GLU A 5 -12.28 1.04 -13.69
N LEU A 6 -12.25 0.91 -12.36
CA LEU A 6 -11.03 1.22 -11.59
C LEU A 6 -9.89 0.23 -11.90
N LYS A 7 -10.19 -1.06 -12.05
CA LYS A 7 -9.19 -2.06 -12.46
C LYS A 7 -8.56 -1.69 -13.81
N ASP A 8 -9.39 -1.35 -14.78
CA ASP A 8 -8.94 -0.98 -16.13
C ASP A 8 -8.08 0.29 -16.09
N ARG A 9 -8.45 1.27 -15.27
CA ARG A 9 -7.65 2.49 -15.06
C ARG A 9 -6.31 2.21 -14.38
N LEU A 10 -6.25 1.27 -13.44
CA LEU A 10 -5.02 0.93 -12.71
C LEU A 10 -3.95 0.29 -13.60
N ILE A 11 -4.35 -0.31 -14.73
CA ILE A 11 -3.44 -0.94 -15.69
C ILE A 11 -3.27 -0.14 -16.99
N ALA A 12 -4.10 0.90 -17.22
CA ALA A 12 -4.15 1.62 -18.49
C ALA A 12 -2.81 2.23 -18.91
N ASP A 13 -1.98 2.65 -17.96
CA ASP A 13 -0.66 3.22 -18.21
C ASP A 13 0.49 2.21 -18.13
N TYR A 14 0.18 0.89 -18.16
CA TYR A 14 1.17 -0.17 -18.22
C TYR A 14 2.18 0.00 -19.37
N PRO A 15 1.80 0.41 -20.60
CA PRO A 15 2.78 0.64 -21.68
C PRO A 15 3.84 1.68 -21.32
N LYS A 16 3.49 2.70 -20.52
CA LYS A 16 4.46 3.67 -20.00
C LYS A 16 5.43 3.00 -19.04
N PHE A 17 4.94 2.13 -18.16
CA PHE A 17 5.78 1.38 -17.22
C PHE A 17 6.73 0.43 -17.94
N GLU A 18 6.25 -0.24 -18.97
CA GLU A 18 7.04 -1.16 -19.80
C GLU A 18 8.17 -0.41 -20.53
N ASP A 19 7.88 0.71 -21.21
CA ASP A 19 8.87 1.52 -21.92
C ASP A 19 9.96 2.05 -20.97
N MET A 20 9.58 2.65 -19.83
CA MET A 20 10.56 3.17 -18.87
C MET A 20 11.42 2.05 -18.26
N THR A 21 10.85 0.87 -18.02
CA THR A 21 11.59 -0.27 -17.46
C THR A 21 12.60 -0.77 -18.48
N HIS A 22 12.22 -0.91 -19.74
CA HIS A 22 13.15 -1.30 -20.81
C HIS A 22 14.28 -0.28 -20.98
N LYS A 23 13.98 1.03 -20.99
CA LYS A 23 14.99 2.10 -21.05
C LYS A 23 15.97 2.03 -19.88
N PHE A 24 15.46 1.81 -18.68
CA PHE A 24 16.29 1.68 -17.48
C PHE A 24 17.27 0.52 -17.58
N TYR A 25 16.80 -0.67 -17.93
CA TYR A 25 17.66 -1.86 -18.05
C TYR A 25 18.62 -1.80 -19.26
N LYS A 26 18.29 -1.04 -20.31
CA LYS A 26 19.21 -0.70 -21.40
C LYS A 26 20.19 0.42 -21.05
N LYS A 27 20.13 0.99 -19.83
CA LYS A 27 20.95 2.12 -19.37
C LYS A 27 20.72 3.44 -20.15
N GLU A 28 19.55 3.57 -20.73
CA GLU A 28 19.08 4.77 -21.45
C GLU A 28 18.32 5.74 -20.52
N MET A 29 18.07 5.33 -19.28
CA MET A 29 17.38 6.12 -18.24
C MET A 29 18.19 6.09 -16.95
N SER A 30 18.29 7.24 -16.26
CA SER A 30 19.01 7.31 -14.98
C SER A 30 18.25 6.60 -13.85
N ILE A 31 19.00 6.17 -12.81
CA ILE A 31 18.40 5.57 -11.60
C ILE A 31 17.41 6.54 -10.92
N ALA A 32 17.72 7.83 -10.91
CA ALA A 32 16.91 8.85 -10.27
C ALA A 32 15.59 9.04 -11.01
N ASP A 33 15.64 9.14 -12.34
CA ASP A 33 14.46 9.30 -13.19
C ASP A 33 13.56 8.04 -13.09
N TYR A 34 14.15 6.85 -13.23
CA TYR A 34 13.40 5.61 -13.08
C TYR A 34 12.71 5.52 -11.71
N LYS A 35 13.42 5.79 -10.61
CA LYS A 35 12.83 5.77 -9.26
C LYS A 35 11.71 6.79 -9.07
N SER A 36 11.78 7.94 -9.72
CA SER A 36 10.77 8.99 -9.59
C SER A 36 9.45 8.60 -10.25
N GLU A 37 9.49 7.84 -11.34
CA GLU A 37 8.32 7.45 -12.11
C GLU A 37 7.84 6.03 -11.79
N SER A 38 8.75 5.05 -11.71
CA SER A 38 8.40 3.65 -11.47
C SER A 38 7.80 3.39 -10.09
N GLY A 39 8.04 4.28 -9.13
CA GLY A 39 7.46 4.22 -7.80
C GLY A 39 5.93 4.19 -7.82
N ALA A 40 5.29 4.90 -8.74
CA ALA A 40 3.84 4.89 -8.94
C ALA A 40 3.31 3.50 -9.31
N PHE A 41 4.13 2.64 -9.90
CA PHE A 41 3.84 1.25 -10.25
C PHE A 41 4.30 0.25 -9.19
N GLY A 42 4.75 0.73 -8.03
CA GLY A 42 5.29 -0.11 -6.96
C GLY A 42 6.65 -0.72 -7.27
N SER A 43 7.36 -0.19 -8.27
CA SER A 43 8.68 -0.64 -8.68
C SER A 43 9.76 0.35 -8.26
N TYR A 44 10.89 -0.17 -7.76
CA TYR A 44 12.03 0.66 -7.36
C TYR A 44 13.34 0.01 -7.76
N ALA A 45 14.20 0.74 -8.47
CA ALA A 45 15.57 0.32 -8.68
C ALA A 45 16.30 0.16 -7.35
N GLU A 46 17.00 -0.94 -7.18
CA GLU A 46 17.82 -1.22 -6.01
C GLU A 46 19.20 -0.54 -6.11
N ARG A 47 20.00 -0.64 -5.07
CA ARG A 47 21.36 -0.12 -5.08
C ARG A 47 22.20 -0.89 -6.10
N GLY A 48 22.93 -0.17 -6.94
CA GLY A 48 23.74 -0.78 -8.01
C GLY A 48 23.04 -0.83 -9.38
N ALA A 49 21.73 -0.53 -9.46
CA ALA A 49 20.94 -0.42 -10.70
C ALA A 49 20.87 -1.69 -11.57
N ASN A 50 21.15 -2.86 -10.99
CA ASN A 50 21.12 -4.14 -11.71
C ASN A 50 19.84 -4.94 -11.45
N SER A 51 19.03 -4.51 -10.50
CA SER A 51 17.77 -5.15 -10.10
C SER A 51 16.76 -4.12 -9.61
N SER A 52 15.53 -4.56 -9.52
CA SER A 52 14.41 -3.78 -8.98
C SER A 52 13.71 -4.53 -7.86
N MET A 53 13.02 -3.78 -7.01
CA MET A 53 12.12 -4.29 -5.99
C MET A 53 10.69 -4.04 -6.43
N SER A 54 9.81 -5.04 -6.33
CA SER A 54 8.36 -4.89 -6.45
C SER A 54 7.71 -4.81 -5.08
N ARG A 55 6.75 -3.89 -4.92
CA ARG A 55 5.96 -3.76 -3.71
C ARG A 55 4.51 -4.11 -3.98
N TRP A 56 4.02 -5.13 -3.30
CA TRP A 56 2.63 -5.54 -3.33
C TRP A 56 1.89 -4.95 -2.14
N ARG A 57 0.74 -4.33 -2.40
CA ARG A 57 -0.11 -3.79 -1.35
C ARG A 57 -1.39 -4.61 -1.21
N PHE A 58 -1.87 -4.68 0.02
CA PHE A 58 -3.08 -5.41 0.38
C PHE A 58 -3.97 -4.51 1.24
N ASN A 59 -5.28 -4.59 1.06
CA ASN A 59 -6.23 -3.80 1.82
C ASN A 59 -6.12 -4.11 3.32
N GLY A 60 -5.59 -3.15 4.10
CA GLY A 60 -5.29 -3.34 5.51
C GLY A 60 -4.33 -4.50 5.80
N GLY A 61 -3.47 -4.87 4.85
CA GLY A 61 -2.53 -5.97 4.99
C GLY A 61 -3.15 -7.38 4.94
N ARG A 62 -4.43 -7.51 4.56
CA ARG A 62 -5.09 -8.82 4.51
C ARG A 62 -4.73 -9.56 3.23
N MET A 63 -4.07 -10.69 3.38
CA MET A 63 -3.80 -11.64 2.29
C MET A 63 -4.79 -12.80 2.37
N THR A 64 -5.38 -13.16 1.22
CA THR A 64 -6.20 -14.36 1.10
C THR A 64 -5.33 -15.59 0.87
N ARG A 65 -5.94 -16.78 0.92
CA ARG A 65 -5.25 -18.03 0.59
C ARG A 65 -4.75 -18.02 -0.86
N GLU A 66 -5.55 -17.48 -1.76
CA GLU A 66 -5.19 -17.34 -3.19
C GLU A 66 -3.98 -16.39 -3.38
N HIS A 67 -3.94 -15.27 -2.65
CA HIS A 67 -2.78 -14.37 -2.64
C HIS A 67 -1.51 -15.08 -2.12
N MET A 68 -1.63 -15.88 -1.06
CA MET A 68 -0.49 -16.65 -0.53
C MET A 68 -0.03 -17.74 -1.49
N GLN A 69 -0.96 -18.42 -2.18
CA GLN A 69 -0.62 -19.41 -3.20
C GLN A 69 0.09 -18.74 -4.37
N PHE A 70 -0.46 -17.64 -4.89
CA PHE A 70 0.18 -16.86 -5.96
C PHE A 70 1.59 -16.38 -5.58
N LEU A 71 1.78 -15.93 -4.33
CA LEU A 71 3.10 -15.58 -3.81
C LEU A 71 4.07 -16.77 -3.87
N ALA A 72 3.64 -17.93 -3.38
CA ALA A 72 4.46 -19.14 -3.35
C ALA A 72 4.84 -19.59 -4.77
N ASP A 73 3.92 -19.51 -5.71
CA ASP A 73 4.14 -19.86 -7.10
C ASP A 73 5.06 -18.85 -7.81
N SER A 74 4.90 -17.56 -7.52
CA SER A 74 5.80 -16.51 -8.02
C SER A 74 7.23 -16.69 -7.52
N ILE A 75 7.40 -17.03 -6.23
CA ILE A 75 8.74 -17.32 -5.66
C ILE A 75 9.42 -18.47 -6.43
N ARG A 76 8.71 -19.55 -6.70
CA ARG A 76 9.24 -20.69 -7.46
C ARG A 76 9.51 -20.34 -8.92
N LYS A 77 8.51 -19.71 -9.58
CA LYS A 77 8.56 -19.37 -11.01
C LYS A 77 9.74 -18.45 -11.34
N TYR A 78 9.98 -17.44 -10.51
CA TYR A 78 10.99 -16.42 -10.74
C TYR A 78 12.27 -16.63 -9.90
N ASN A 79 12.37 -17.76 -9.17
CA ASN A 79 13.51 -18.09 -8.30
C ASN A 79 13.88 -16.93 -7.35
N LEU A 80 12.85 -16.36 -6.70
CA LEU A 80 13.04 -15.18 -5.83
C LEU A 80 13.76 -15.57 -4.54
N GLN A 81 14.85 -14.88 -4.24
CA GLN A 81 15.68 -15.17 -3.08
C GLN A 81 15.22 -14.44 -1.81
N HIS A 82 14.59 -13.29 -1.97
CA HIS A 82 14.20 -12.44 -0.85
C HIS A 82 12.77 -11.91 -1.02
N VAL A 83 11.96 -12.18 -0.01
CA VAL A 83 10.62 -11.64 0.17
C VAL A 83 10.54 -11.02 1.56
N HIS A 84 10.01 -9.80 1.66
CA HIS A 84 9.96 -9.05 2.90
C HIS A 84 8.55 -8.55 3.21
N PHE A 85 8.00 -8.95 4.37
CA PHE A 85 6.79 -8.34 4.93
C PHE A 85 7.14 -7.06 5.67
N THR A 86 6.53 -5.96 5.30
CA THR A 86 6.86 -4.65 5.86
C THR A 86 5.93 -4.25 7.02
N THR A 87 6.41 -3.36 7.88
CA THR A 87 5.57 -2.74 8.94
C THR A 87 4.44 -1.87 8.38
N GLY A 88 4.47 -1.53 7.08
CA GLY A 88 3.38 -0.88 6.36
C GLY A 88 2.37 -1.88 5.80
N GLN A 89 2.42 -3.13 6.22
CA GLN A 89 1.54 -4.21 5.78
C GLN A 89 1.53 -4.40 4.26
N CYS A 90 2.70 -4.26 3.65
CA CYS A 90 2.97 -4.57 2.25
C CYS A 90 3.94 -5.73 2.16
N LEU A 91 4.00 -6.36 0.99
CA LEU A 91 5.02 -7.33 0.63
C LEU A 91 6.02 -6.69 -0.32
N GLN A 92 7.30 -7.00 -0.17
CA GLN A 92 8.36 -6.60 -1.09
C GLN A 92 9.08 -7.83 -1.61
N MET A 93 9.33 -7.85 -2.91
CA MET A 93 10.17 -8.83 -3.58
C MET A 93 11.38 -8.11 -4.14
N HIS A 94 12.54 -8.71 -3.95
CA HIS A 94 13.83 -8.09 -4.24
C HIS A 94 14.60 -8.86 -5.30
N GLY A 95 15.56 -8.20 -5.95
CA GLY A 95 16.45 -8.84 -6.92
C GLY A 95 15.81 -9.12 -8.27
N LEU A 96 14.75 -8.39 -8.64
CA LEU A 96 14.00 -8.60 -9.88
C LEU A 96 14.70 -7.96 -11.07
N ASP A 97 14.80 -8.69 -12.18
CA ASP A 97 15.16 -8.11 -13.48
C ASP A 97 13.96 -7.40 -14.15
N GLY A 98 14.22 -6.79 -15.32
CA GLY A 98 13.20 -6.00 -16.03
C GLY A 98 11.99 -6.81 -16.46
N ASP A 99 12.21 -7.99 -17.02
CA ASP A 99 11.14 -8.85 -17.50
C ASP A 99 10.31 -9.41 -16.36
N THR A 100 10.97 -9.84 -15.29
CA THR A 100 10.29 -10.36 -14.08
C THR A 100 9.41 -9.29 -13.46
N ILE A 101 9.87 -8.04 -13.33
CA ILE A 101 9.06 -6.99 -12.71
C ILE A 101 7.84 -6.61 -13.55
N LEU A 102 7.96 -6.61 -14.88
CA LEU A 102 6.86 -6.35 -15.81
C LEU A 102 5.83 -7.49 -15.79
N ASN A 103 6.29 -8.74 -15.82
CA ASN A 103 5.42 -9.91 -15.74
C ASN A 103 4.68 -9.96 -14.40
N LEU A 104 5.38 -9.76 -13.28
CA LEU A 104 4.76 -9.72 -11.95
C LEU A 104 3.74 -8.60 -11.81
N PHE A 105 3.94 -7.44 -12.45
CA PHE A 105 2.96 -6.37 -12.44
C PHE A 105 1.63 -6.80 -13.08
N LYS A 106 1.68 -7.47 -14.24
CA LYS A 106 0.49 -8.00 -14.94
C LYS A 106 -0.18 -9.11 -14.12
N GLU A 107 0.59 -10.10 -13.70
CA GLU A 107 0.10 -11.24 -12.93
C GLU A 107 -0.54 -10.82 -11.60
N CYS A 108 0.02 -9.83 -10.92
CA CYS A 108 -0.59 -9.24 -9.72
C CYS A 108 -2.00 -8.72 -10.00
N HIS A 109 -2.21 -8.01 -11.11
CA HIS A 109 -3.52 -7.50 -11.50
C HIS A 109 -4.53 -8.62 -11.75
N GLU A 110 -4.12 -9.71 -12.40
CA GLU A 110 -4.95 -10.89 -12.64
C GLU A 110 -5.41 -11.54 -11.33
N HIS A 111 -4.54 -11.49 -10.30
CA HIS A 111 -4.84 -11.99 -8.95
C HIS A 111 -5.44 -10.95 -7.99
N GLY A 112 -5.86 -9.79 -8.51
CA GLY A 112 -6.49 -8.72 -7.69
C GLY A 112 -5.51 -8.00 -6.76
N ILE A 113 -4.21 -8.08 -7.02
CA ILE A 113 -3.16 -7.37 -6.28
C ILE A 113 -2.73 -6.14 -7.09
N TYR A 114 -3.01 -4.95 -6.58
CA TYR A 114 -2.74 -3.70 -7.29
C TYR A 114 -1.50 -3.02 -6.72
N ASN A 115 -0.39 -3.08 -7.45
CA ASN A 115 0.92 -2.57 -7.04
C ASN A 115 1.06 -1.04 -7.17
N ARG A 116 -0.05 -0.33 -7.23
CA ARG A 116 -0.09 1.12 -7.40
C ARG A 116 0.02 1.85 -6.06
N GLY A 117 0.40 3.12 -6.10
CA GLY A 117 0.36 3.99 -4.95
C GLY A 117 1.56 3.89 -4.01
N ALA A 118 2.77 3.87 -4.57
CA ALA A 118 4.02 4.00 -3.83
C ALA A 118 4.84 5.19 -4.35
N GLY A 119 5.88 5.61 -3.65
CA GLY A 119 6.78 6.65 -4.15
C GLY A 119 6.29 8.10 -4.08
N GLY A 120 5.25 8.38 -3.33
CA GLY A 120 4.65 9.71 -3.21
C GLY A 120 3.19 9.75 -3.66
N ASP A 121 2.72 8.63 -4.20
CA ASP A 121 1.31 8.41 -4.44
C ASP A 121 0.62 7.87 -3.17
N ASN A 122 -0.68 7.59 -3.27
CA ASN A 122 -1.50 7.23 -2.12
C ASN A 122 -0.94 6.02 -1.35
N PRO A 123 -0.79 6.15 -0.02
CA PRO A 123 -0.16 5.12 0.80
C PRO A 123 -1.04 3.89 0.98
N ASN A 124 -0.44 2.78 1.45
CA ASN A 124 -1.21 1.67 1.99
C ASN A 124 -1.86 2.07 3.32
N VAL A 125 -3.07 1.58 3.58
CA VAL A 125 -3.75 1.73 4.87
C VAL A 125 -3.31 0.60 5.79
N VAL A 126 -2.73 0.94 6.93
CA VAL A 126 -2.37 -0.04 7.96
C VAL A 126 -3.58 -0.27 8.86
N ALA A 127 -3.92 -1.52 9.11
CA ALA A 127 -5.06 -1.85 9.98
C ALA A 127 -4.63 -2.77 11.13
N SER A 128 -5.43 -2.79 12.21
CA SER A 128 -5.22 -3.73 13.31
C SER A 128 -5.05 -5.15 12.79
N ILE A 129 -4.02 -5.84 13.28
CA ILE A 129 -3.76 -7.25 12.93
C ILE A 129 -4.76 -8.20 13.59
N LEU A 130 -5.41 -7.76 14.66
CA LEU A 130 -6.39 -8.54 15.42
C LEU A 130 -7.84 -8.29 14.98
N ARG A 131 -8.07 -7.44 13.96
CA ARG A 131 -9.42 -7.14 13.48
C ARG A 131 -10.13 -8.40 12.99
N GLY A 132 -11.40 -8.53 13.35
CA GLY A 132 -12.22 -9.69 13.07
C GLY A 132 -11.84 -10.96 13.84
N ILE A 133 -10.90 -10.85 14.81
CA ILE A 133 -10.39 -11.97 15.60
C ILE A 133 -10.49 -11.69 17.11
N ASP A 134 -10.27 -10.44 17.54
CA ASP A 134 -10.28 -10.07 18.95
C ASP A 134 -11.72 -10.16 19.50
N PRO A 135 -11.98 -11.02 20.50
CA PRO A 135 -13.32 -11.20 21.05
C PRO A 135 -13.87 -9.95 21.75
N ARG A 136 -13.07 -8.93 21.98
CA ARG A 136 -13.48 -7.64 22.56
C ARG A 136 -13.98 -6.66 21.50
N GLU A 137 -13.76 -6.96 20.20
CA GLU A 137 -14.25 -6.10 19.12
C GLU A 137 -15.75 -5.93 19.17
N THR A 138 -16.20 -4.68 19.09
CA THR A 138 -17.61 -4.33 18.96
C THR A 138 -18.04 -4.19 17.50
N LEU A 139 -17.07 -4.03 16.60
CA LEU A 139 -17.27 -3.83 15.16
C LEU A 139 -16.04 -4.33 14.39
N ASP A 140 -16.25 -5.17 13.38
CA ASP A 140 -15.18 -5.54 12.45
C ASP A 140 -14.82 -4.36 11.56
N ILE A 141 -13.59 -3.86 11.69
CA ILE A 141 -13.07 -2.74 10.90
C ILE A 141 -12.55 -3.14 9.50
N THR A 142 -12.58 -4.41 9.15
CA THR A 142 -12.07 -4.90 7.85
C THR A 142 -12.74 -4.23 6.64
N PRO A 143 -14.09 -4.07 6.60
CA PRO A 143 -14.74 -3.37 5.49
C PRO A 143 -14.32 -1.90 5.37
N TYR A 144 -14.07 -1.23 6.50
CA TYR A 144 -13.64 0.17 6.52
C TYR A 144 -12.22 0.34 6.01
N ALA A 145 -11.30 -0.52 6.43
CA ALA A 145 -9.94 -0.54 5.92
C ALA A 145 -9.91 -0.77 4.40
N ALA A 146 -10.77 -1.66 3.89
CA ALA A 146 -10.93 -1.89 2.47
C ALA A 146 -11.49 -0.66 1.75
N ALA A 147 -12.56 -0.05 2.26
CA ALA A 147 -13.20 1.13 1.67
C ALA A 147 -12.23 2.32 1.58
N ILE A 148 -11.48 2.61 2.66
CA ILE A 148 -10.45 3.66 2.66
C ILE A 148 -9.36 3.34 1.62
N SER A 149 -8.92 2.10 1.53
CA SER A 149 -7.89 1.68 0.57
C SER A 149 -8.37 1.81 -0.88
N GLU A 150 -9.61 1.43 -1.17
CA GLU A 150 -10.25 1.55 -2.49
C GLU A 150 -10.43 3.03 -2.87
N PHE A 151 -10.95 3.84 -1.95
CA PHE A 151 -11.07 5.28 -2.14
C PHE A 151 -9.72 5.93 -2.49
N LEU A 152 -8.67 5.59 -1.76
CA LEU A 152 -7.32 6.10 -2.06
C LEU A 152 -6.81 5.66 -3.44
N MET A 153 -7.13 4.45 -3.88
CA MET A 153 -6.78 4.00 -5.22
C MET A 153 -7.52 4.77 -6.31
N GLU A 154 -8.79 5.13 -6.09
CA GLU A 154 -9.53 6.01 -7.00
C GLU A 154 -8.93 7.42 -7.03
N GLN A 155 -8.62 7.96 -5.85
CA GLN A 155 -8.15 9.34 -5.72
C GLN A 155 -6.71 9.54 -6.23
N MET A 156 -5.91 8.49 -6.41
CA MET A 156 -4.53 8.63 -6.89
C MET A 156 -4.40 9.27 -8.27
N PHE A 157 -5.46 9.24 -9.07
CA PHE A 157 -5.50 9.89 -10.38
C PHE A 157 -5.82 11.38 -10.32
N TYR A 158 -6.26 11.89 -9.18
CA TYR A 158 -6.73 13.26 -8.98
C TYR A 158 -5.95 14.00 -7.90
N ILE A 159 -5.50 13.31 -6.86
CA ILE A 159 -4.86 13.90 -5.69
C ILE A 159 -3.48 13.27 -5.49
N LYS A 160 -2.47 14.11 -5.40
CA LYS A 160 -1.12 13.70 -5.00
C LYS A 160 -0.91 14.03 -3.53
N LEU A 161 -0.84 12.99 -2.70
CA LEU A 161 -0.54 13.14 -1.29
C LEU A 161 0.96 13.42 -1.07
N PRO A 162 1.32 14.09 0.04
CA PRO A 162 2.72 14.29 0.41
C PRO A 162 3.47 12.96 0.50
N ARG A 163 4.74 12.98 0.10
CA ARG A 163 5.60 11.80 0.22
C ARG A 163 5.60 11.30 1.67
N LYS A 164 5.44 9.99 1.85
CA LYS A 164 5.36 9.30 3.15
C LYS A 164 4.10 9.59 3.96
N PHE A 165 3.06 10.16 3.37
CA PHE A 165 1.76 10.22 4.03
C PHE A 165 1.32 8.81 4.45
N LYS A 166 0.87 8.65 5.69
CA LYS A 166 0.52 7.35 6.26
C LYS A 166 -0.85 7.40 6.90
N MET A 167 -1.62 6.35 6.65
CA MET A 167 -2.95 6.16 7.23
C MET A 167 -3.02 4.87 8.02
N ALA A 168 -3.81 4.88 9.09
CA ALA A 168 -4.06 3.68 9.88
C ALA A 168 -5.48 3.67 10.45
N ILE A 169 -5.99 2.47 10.68
CA ILE A 169 -7.26 2.22 11.35
C ILE A 169 -7.07 1.10 12.37
N ASP A 170 -7.54 1.29 13.61
CA ASP A 170 -7.51 0.25 14.62
C ASP A 170 -8.88 -0.09 15.19
N ASN A 171 -8.96 -1.24 15.86
CA ASN A 171 -10.19 -1.78 16.43
C ASN A 171 -10.46 -1.28 17.87
N GLY A 172 -9.71 -0.29 18.34
CA GLY A 172 -9.85 0.28 19.67
C GLY A 172 -9.15 -0.52 20.80
N PHE A 173 -8.62 -1.71 20.51
CA PHE A 173 -7.95 -2.58 21.49
C PHE A 173 -6.52 -2.91 21.10
N ASP A 174 -6.24 -2.94 19.81
CA ASP A 174 -4.93 -3.23 19.24
C ASP A 174 -4.25 -1.93 18.77
N SER A 175 -3.25 -1.48 19.52
CA SER A 175 -2.49 -0.27 19.18
C SER A 175 -1.39 -0.49 18.13
N THR A 176 -1.27 -1.68 17.54
CA THR A 176 -0.20 -1.98 16.57
C THR A 176 -0.20 -1.09 15.32
N PRO A 177 -1.35 -0.59 14.82
CA PRO A 177 -1.35 0.36 13.71
C PRO A 177 -0.80 1.74 14.08
N HIS A 178 -0.71 2.09 15.37
CA HIS A 178 -0.27 3.39 15.87
C HIS A 178 -1.04 4.56 15.24
N THR A 179 -2.36 4.52 15.28
CA THR A 179 -3.26 5.50 14.64
C THR A 179 -2.95 6.94 15.05
N THR A 180 -2.57 7.17 16.31
CA THR A 180 -2.24 8.49 16.85
C THR A 180 -0.92 9.07 16.33
N PHE A 181 -0.06 8.25 15.71
CA PHE A 181 1.24 8.67 15.14
C PHE A 181 1.23 8.75 13.61
N LYS A 182 0.09 8.47 12.96
CA LYS A 182 -0.06 8.58 11.51
C LYS A 182 -0.50 9.98 11.12
N ASP A 183 -0.31 10.31 9.83
CA ASP A 183 -0.81 11.57 9.30
C ASP A 183 -2.34 11.61 9.34
N LEU A 184 -2.99 10.46 9.17
CA LEU A 184 -4.41 10.26 9.40
C LEU A 184 -4.66 8.91 10.08
N GLY A 185 -5.29 8.94 11.25
CA GLY A 185 -5.60 7.75 12.04
C GLY A 185 -7.08 7.68 12.45
N PHE A 186 -7.63 6.47 12.42
CA PHE A 186 -8.99 6.17 12.82
C PHE A 186 -8.96 5.15 13.95
N ASN A 187 -9.45 5.51 15.12
CA ASN A 187 -9.51 4.64 16.28
C ASN A 187 -10.96 4.31 16.63
N LEU A 188 -11.34 3.03 16.54
CA LEU A 188 -12.69 2.58 16.90
C LEU A 188 -12.93 2.83 18.40
N THR A 189 -14.08 3.41 18.72
CA THR A 189 -14.54 3.61 20.09
C THR A 189 -15.52 2.54 20.52
N LYS A 190 -15.74 2.41 21.82
CA LYS A 190 -16.76 1.52 22.41
C LYS A 190 -18.22 1.84 21.97
N TYR A 191 -18.44 2.96 21.30
CA TYR A 191 -19.74 3.39 20.80
C TYR A 191 -19.91 3.11 19.29
N ASN A 192 -19.02 2.31 18.69
CA ASN A 192 -18.99 2.06 17.25
C ASN A 192 -18.86 3.35 16.41
N THR A 193 -18.10 4.31 16.91
CA THR A 193 -17.71 5.53 16.21
C THR A 193 -16.20 5.53 16.04
N PHE A 194 -15.64 6.38 15.17
CA PHE A 194 -14.20 6.55 15.05
C PHE A 194 -13.76 7.89 15.64
N ASP A 195 -12.81 7.84 16.56
CA ASP A 195 -11.99 9.01 16.88
C ASP A 195 -10.97 9.19 15.75
N VAL A 196 -10.95 10.39 15.15
CA VAL A 196 -10.08 10.71 14.03
C VAL A 196 -8.91 11.57 14.50
N TYR A 197 -7.71 11.13 14.19
CA TYR A 197 -6.47 11.83 14.48
C TYR A 197 -5.83 12.31 13.19
N ALA A 198 -5.46 13.58 13.12
CA ALA A 198 -4.76 14.16 11.98
C ALA A 198 -3.42 14.75 12.40
N CYS A 199 -2.45 14.77 11.49
CA CYS A 199 -1.13 15.38 11.68
C CYS A 199 -0.27 14.77 12.80
N GLY A 200 -0.50 13.50 13.19
CA GLY A 200 0.23 12.87 14.29
C GLY A 200 1.76 12.94 14.17
N CYS A 201 2.30 12.66 13.00
CA CYS A 201 3.74 12.76 12.75
C CYS A 201 4.26 14.22 12.74
N ALA A 202 3.51 15.15 12.17
CA ALA A 202 3.90 16.56 12.11
C ALA A 202 3.84 17.23 13.49
N CYS A 203 2.82 16.91 14.29
CA CYS A 203 2.68 17.43 15.65
C CYS A 203 3.84 17.03 16.57
N MET A 204 4.37 15.81 16.40
CA MET A 204 5.52 15.34 17.18
C MET A 204 6.81 16.09 16.84
N VAL A 205 7.02 16.45 15.57
CA VAL A 205 8.25 17.14 15.11
C VAL A 205 8.24 18.61 15.50
N PHE A 206 7.07 19.27 15.51
CA PHE A 206 6.95 20.71 15.77
C PHE A 206 6.47 21.04 17.20
N GLY A 207 6.37 20.05 18.09
CA GLY A 207 5.92 20.26 19.47
C GLY A 207 4.44 20.63 19.60
N TRP A 208 3.66 20.45 18.55
CA TRP A 208 2.20 20.64 18.56
C TRP A 208 1.56 19.37 19.14
N GLY A 209 0.67 19.51 20.08
CA GLY A 209 -0.02 18.36 20.68
C GLY A 209 -0.82 17.56 19.67
N LEU A 210 -1.09 16.30 19.99
CA LEU A 210 -1.97 15.43 19.20
C LEU A 210 -3.29 16.15 18.89
N CYS A 211 -3.54 16.40 17.60
CA CYS A 211 -4.81 16.97 17.17
C CYS A 211 -5.81 15.85 16.95
N LYS A 212 -6.72 15.65 17.91
CA LYS A 212 -7.95 14.91 17.70
C LYS A 212 -8.85 15.74 16.79
N ALA A 213 -8.96 15.35 15.51
CA ALA A 213 -9.70 16.13 14.52
C ALA A 213 -11.23 16.04 14.70
N GLY A 214 -11.72 15.01 15.41
CA GLY A 214 -13.15 14.86 15.64
C GLY A 214 -13.57 13.41 15.89
N ARG A 215 -14.88 13.22 15.97
CA ARG A 215 -15.53 11.89 16.05
C ARG A 215 -16.52 11.77 14.91
N ILE A 216 -16.38 10.70 14.13
CA ILE A 216 -17.29 10.39 13.02
C ILE A 216 -18.23 9.30 13.49
N PRO A 217 -19.57 9.54 13.44
CA PRO A 217 -20.53 8.50 13.74
C PRO A 217 -20.53 7.42 12.66
N PHE A 218 -21.01 6.27 13.01
CA PHE A 218 -21.32 5.21 12.06
C PHE A 218 -22.52 5.65 11.20
N LEU A 219 -22.40 5.55 9.88
CA LEU A 219 -23.49 5.69 8.92
C LEU A 219 -24.02 4.31 8.52
#